data_071d8e405eb661cb16914093aea51f0c
#
_entry.id   071d8e405eb661cb16914093aea51f0c
#
_cell.length_a   1.000
_cell.length_b   1.000
_cell.length_c   1.000
_cell.angle_alpha   90.00
_cell.angle_beta   90.00
_cell.angle_gamma   90.00
#
_symmetry.space_group_name_H-M   'P 1'
#
loop_
_entity.id
_entity.type
_entity.pdbx_description
1 polymer ?
#
loop_
_entity_poly.entity_id
_entity_poly.type
_entity_poly.pdbx_seq_one_letter_code
_entity_poly.pdbx_strand_id
1 'polypeptide(L)'
;MTETGFRRFGGDSELRKVAKMFQKLLIAFGVLLLGVTAASAQSCQDAIDKRQTFMKHSAAEAKIGSSMIKGEIPFDLAKTKEIYAAFAADAAAMPTLFPDCSKTGDHTTAAPAVWEKPGDFKAAIAKFTADIKAAQDSTKDLDSLKSNFQTIGKDCGSCHQTFRVKPS
;
A
#
# COMPACT_ATOMS: atom_id res chain seq x y z
N MET A 1 -70.08 24.00 -48.80
CA MET A 1 -69.64 24.17 -47.39
C MET A 1 -69.09 22.87 -46.95
N THR A 2 -67.79 22.68 -47.02
CA THR A 2 -67.03 21.45 -46.63
C THR A 2 -66.02 21.85 -45.60
N GLU A 3 -66.26 21.44 -44.32
CA GLU A 3 -65.29 21.58 -43.23
C GLU A 3 -64.25 20.48 -43.34
N THR A 4 -62.98 20.87 -43.53
CA THR A 4 -61.83 20.03 -43.52
C THR A 4 -61.34 19.91 -42.08
N GLY A 5 -61.61 18.74 -41.42
CA GLY A 5 -61.10 18.39 -40.10
C GLY A 5 -59.59 18.15 -40.12
N PHE A 6 -58.88 19.06 -39.51
CA PHE A 6 -57.42 18.91 -39.26
C PHE A 6 -57.17 17.90 -38.11
N ARG A 7 -56.75 16.68 -38.44
CA ARG A 7 -56.33 15.68 -37.46
C ARG A 7 -55.03 16.13 -36.84
N ARG A 8 -55.08 16.51 -35.56
CA ARG A 8 -53.85 16.65 -34.73
C ARG A 8 -53.16 15.28 -34.56
N PHE A 9 -52.00 15.17 -35.18
CA PHE A 9 -51.15 13.99 -35.00
C PHE A 9 -50.64 13.92 -33.53
N GLY A 10 -50.84 12.76 -32.90
CA GLY A 10 -50.44 12.47 -31.51
C GLY A 10 -48.92 12.30 -31.31
N GLY A 11 -48.11 13.25 -31.79
CA GLY A 11 -46.64 13.18 -31.67
C GLY A 11 -46.06 13.56 -30.29
N ASP A 12 -46.83 14.32 -29.49
CA ASP A 12 -46.31 14.90 -28.26
C ASP A 12 -46.08 13.88 -27.13
N SER A 13 -46.83 12.80 -27.10
CA SER A 13 -46.69 11.77 -26.04
C SER A 13 -45.50 10.86 -26.25
N GLU A 14 -45.17 10.55 -27.49
CA GLU A 14 -44.02 9.73 -27.86
C GLU A 14 -42.71 10.51 -27.71
N LEU A 15 -42.68 11.77 -28.10
CA LEU A 15 -41.51 12.63 -27.86
C LEU A 15 -41.19 12.79 -26.37
N ARG A 16 -42.21 12.92 -25.52
CA ARG A 16 -42.01 13.00 -24.06
C ARG A 16 -41.51 11.69 -23.46
N LYS A 17 -41.91 10.53 -23.98
CA LYS A 17 -41.38 9.21 -23.53
C LYS A 17 -39.93 9.05 -23.92
N VAL A 18 -39.55 9.41 -25.13
CA VAL A 18 -38.16 9.36 -25.61
C VAL A 18 -37.28 10.30 -24.80
N ALA A 19 -37.73 11.56 -24.56
CA ALA A 19 -36.97 12.52 -23.74
C ALA A 19 -36.75 12.02 -22.30
N LYS A 20 -37.76 11.42 -21.65
CA LYS A 20 -37.63 10.84 -20.31
C LYS A 20 -36.71 9.62 -20.29
N MET A 21 -36.67 8.84 -21.36
CA MET A 21 -35.78 7.69 -21.49
C MET A 21 -34.31 8.15 -21.63
N PHE A 22 -34.04 9.17 -22.46
CA PHE A 22 -32.74 9.81 -22.59
C PHE A 22 -32.27 10.46 -21.30
N GLN A 23 -33.15 11.15 -20.57
CA GLN A 23 -32.82 11.74 -19.28
C GLN A 23 -32.42 10.68 -18.21
N LYS A 24 -33.13 9.55 -18.18
CA LYS A 24 -32.78 8.43 -17.28
C LYS A 24 -31.46 7.77 -17.67
N LEU A 25 -31.14 7.62 -18.95
CA LEU A 25 -29.88 7.12 -19.47
C LEU A 25 -28.69 8.03 -19.10
N LEU A 26 -28.87 9.36 -19.23
CA LEU A 26 -27.83 10.33 -18.86
C LEU A 26 -27.54 10.34 -17.35
N ILE A 27 -28.58 10.19 -16.51
CA ILE A 27 -28.41 10.10 -15.05
C ILE A 27 -27.70 8.81 -14.68
N ALA A 28 -28.07 7.66 -15.28
CA ALA A 28 -27.43 6.38 -15.03
C ALA A 28 -25.95 6.36 -15.46
N PHE A 29 -25.62 7.01 -16.58
CA PHE A 29 -24.24 7.11 -17.07
C PHE A 29 -23.38 8.06 -16.22
N GLY A 30 -23.96 9.15 -15.71
CA GLY A 30 -23.27 10.10 -14.82
C GLY A 30 -22.89 9.48 -13.45
N VAL A 31 -23.75 8.64 -12.90
CA VAL A 31 -23.49 7.95 -11.62
C VAL A 31 -22.40 6.88 -11.75
N LEU A 32 -22.30 6.22 -12.92
CA LEU A 32 -21.27 5.19 -13.16
C LEU A 32 -19.86 5.77 -13.24
N LEU A 33 -19.70 6.99 -13.79
CA LEU A 33 -18.39 7.66 -13.90
C LEU A 33 -17.84 8.16 -12.56
N LEU A 34 -18.69 8.54 -11.62
CA LEU A 34 -18.28 8.98 -10.27
C LEU A 34 -17.80 7.83 -9.38
N GLY A 35 -18.30 6.61 -9.59
CA GLY A 35 -17.92 5.45 -8.79
C GLY A 35 -16.49 4.94 -9.05
N VAL A 36 -15.99 5.07 -10.28
CA VAL A 36 -14.66 4.54 -10.67
C VAL A 36 -13.52 5.37 -10.07
N THR A 37 -13.68 6.69 -9.98
CA THR A 37 -12.64 7.58 -9.43
C THR A 37 -12.48 7.43 -7.92
N ALA A 38 -13.57 7.21 -7.19
CA ALA A 38 -13.53 7.00 -5.74
C ALA A 38 -12.86 5.67 -5.37
N ALA A 39 -13.12 4.59 -6.10
CA ALA A 39 -12.50 3.29 -5.87
C ALA A 39 -10.97 3.31 -6.12
N SER A 40 -10.51 4.06 -7.13
CA SER A 40 -9.08 4.21 -7.43
C SER A 40 -8.35 5.01 -6.35
N ALA A 41 -8.95 6.08 -5.85
CA ALA A 41 -8.37 6.90 -4.79
C ALA A 41 -8.25 6.10 -3.47
N GLN A 42 -9.27 5.29 -3.14
CA GLN A 42 -9.25 4.42 -1.96
C GLN A 42 -8.13 3.38 -2.06
N SER A 43 -7.96 2.74 -3.21
CA SER A 43 -6.89 1.73 -3.40
C SER A 43 -5.49 2.32 -3.25
N CYS A 44 -5.28 3.58 -3.63
CA CYS A 44 -4.00 4.28 -3.46
C CYS A 44 -3.71 4.59 -2.00
N GLN A 45 -4.71 5.07 -1.24
CA GLN A 45 -4.59 5.31 0.19
C GLN A 45 -4.40 4.01 0.96
N ASP A 46 -5.11 2.93 0.59
CA ASP A 46 -4.94 1.60 1.20
C ASP A 46 -3.49 1.08 1.06
N ALA A 47 -2.83 1.35 -0.07
CA ALA A 47 -1.42 0.98 -0.25
C ALA A 47 -0.50 1.77 0.70
N ILE A 48 -0.77 3.06 0.93
CA ILE A 48 -0.04 3.90 1.89
C ILE A 48 -0.24 3.37 3.32
N ASP A 49 -1.48 3.11 3.71
CA ASP A 49 -1.82 2.64 5.05
C ASP A 49 -1.22 1.26 5.35
N LYS A 50 -1.24 0.36 4.38
CA LYS A 50 -0.64 -0.97 4.50
C LYS A 50 0.87 -0.91 4.70
N ARG A 51 1.61 -0.12 3.88
CA ARG A 51 3.06 0.00 4.07
C ARG A 51 3.44 0.63 5.41
N GLN A 52 2.64 1.58 5.91
CA GLN A 52 2.84 2.13 7.26
C GLN A 52 2.55 1.11 8.34
N THR A 53 1.50 0.30 8.19
CA THR A 53 1.16 -0.78 9.12
C THR A 53 2.29 -1.80 9.19
N PHE A 54 2.85 -2.21 8.06
CA PHE A 54 4.01 -3.12 8.04
C PHE A 54 5.25 -2.51 8.68
N MET A 55 5.53 -1.23 8.44
CA MET A 55 6.64 -0.56 9.11
C MET A 55 6.45 -0.47 10.63
N LYS A 56 5.22 -0.22 11.12
CA LYS A 56 4.91 -0.24 12.56
C LYS A 56 5.04 -1.65 13.15
N HIS A 57 4.60 -2.66 12.42
CA HIS A 57 4.73 -4.07 12.81
C HIS A 57 6.21 -4.46 12.92
N SER A 58 7.00 -4.23 11.86
CA SER A 58 8.44 -4.48 11.88
C SER A 58 9.16 -3.73 13.02
N ALA A 59 8.76 -2.48 13.31
CA ALA A 59 9.34 -1.72 14.41
C ALA A 59 9.01 -2.31 15.79
N ALA A 60 7.79 -2.83 15.97
CA ALA A 60 7.38 -3.50 17.20
C ALA A 60 8.19 -4.80 17.42
N GLU A 61 8.34 -5.61 16.39
CA GLU A 61 9.14 -6.84 16.45
C GLU A 61 10.63 -6.54 16.67
N ALA A 62 11.17 -5.52 16.01
CA ALA A 62 12.55 -5.06 16.24
C ALA A 62 12.78 -4.61 17.69
N LYS A 63 11.79 -3.98 18.32
CA LYS A 63 11.85 -3.60 19.73
C LYS A 63 12.01 -4.81 20.64
N ILE A 64 11.26 -5.90 20.40
CA ILE A 64 11.36 -7.14 21.17
C ILE A 64 12.76 -7.73 21.05
N GLY A 65 13.29 -7.88 19.84
CA GLY A 65 14.66 -8.37 19.63
C GLY A 65 15.72 -7.48 20.28
N SER A 66 15.54 -6.16 20.21
CA SER A 66 16.43 -5.19 20.88
C SER A 66 16.39 -5.32 22.40
N SER A 67 15.23 -5.59 22.99
CA SER A 67 15.10 -5.82 24.44
C SER A 67 15.82 -7.09 24.89
N MET A 68 15.81 -8.17 24.08
CA MET A 68 16.64 -9.35 24.33
C MET A 68 18.14 -9.02 24.29
N ILE A 69 18.58 -8.26 23.27
CA ILE A 69 19.99 -7.86 23.08
C ILE A 69 20.50 -7.00 24.25
N LYS A 70 19.64 -6.15 24.81
CA LYS A 70 19.96 -5.29 25.96
C LYS A 70 19.87 -6.02 27.31
N GLY A 71 19.34 -7.25 27.34
CA GLY A 71 19.11 -7.99 28.58
C GLY A 71 17.91 -7.51 29.40
N GLU A 72 17.02 -6.71 28.77
CA GLU A 72 15.76 -6.26 29.40
C GLU A 72 14.75 -7.40 29.53
N ILE A 73 14.84 -8.39 28.62
CA ILE A 73 14.11 -9.65 28.65
C ILE A 73 15.07 -10.81 28.31
N PRO A 74 14.82 -12.04 28.78
CA PRO A 74 15.63 -13.20 28.43
C PRO A 74 15.66 -13.47 26.92
N PHE A 75 16.79 -14.00 26.43
CA PHE A 75 16.86 -14.50 25.06
C PHE A 75 15.92 -15.69 24.87
N ASP A 76 15.13 -15.64 23.81
CA ASP A 76 14.21 -16.68 23.37
C ASP A 76 14.40 -16.93 21.87
N LEU A 77 14.91 -18.14 21.54
CA LEU A 77 15.15 -18.51 20.14
C LEU A 77 13.84 -18.67 19.34
N ALA A 78 12.77 -19.19 19.97
CA ALA A 78 11.49 -19.35 19.29
C ALA A 78 10.90 -17.99 18.93
N LYS A 79 10.89 -17.04 19.88
CA LYS A 79 10.46 -15.67 19.64
C LYS A 79 11.34 -14.94 18.62
N THR A 80 12.65 -15.19 18.63
CA THR A 80 13.56 -14.64 17.61
C THR A 80 13.21 -15.11 16.21
N LYS A 81 12.85 -16.39 16.03
CA LYS A 81 12.39 -16.92 14.74
C LYS A 81 11.06 -16.29 14.28
N GLU A 82 10.15 -16.02 15.22
CA GLU A 82 8.90 -15.29 14.92
C GLU A 82 9.18 -13.87 14.43
N ILE A 83 10.12 -13.14 15.07
CA ILE A 83 10.53 -11.79 14.65
C ILE A 83 11.04 -11.81 13.19
N TYR A 84 11.92 -12.74 12.86
CA TYR A 84 12.43 -12.85 11.48
C TYR A 84 11.35 -13.27 10.48
N ALA A 85 10.42 -14.15 10.88
CA ALA A 85 9.28 -14.50 10.02
C ALA A 85 8.37 -13.30 9.73
N ALA A 86 8.14 -12.44 10.74
CA ALA A 86 7.40 -11.19 10.59
C ALA A 86 8.13 -10.24 9.61
N PHE A 87 9.43 -10.02 9.76
CA PHE A 87 10.23 -9.21 8.84
C PHE A 87 10.17 -9.75 7.41
N ALA A 88 10.27 -11.08 7.24
CA ALA A 88 10.20 -11.70 5.92
C ALA A 88 8.84 -11.51 5.26
N ALA A 89 7.74 -11.63 6.02
CA ALA A 89 6.38 -11.41 5.52
C ALA A 89 6.18 -9.95 5.10
N ASP A 90 6.59 -8.99 5.94
CA ASP A 90 6.51 -7.57 5.63
C ASP A 90 7.35 -7.21 4.38
N ALA A 91 8.57 -7.74 4.27
CA ALA A 91 9.45 -7.53 3.12
C ALA A 91 8.86 -8.09 1.82
N ALA A 92 8.25 -9.28 1.86
CA ALA A 92 7.62 -9.92 0.70
C ALA A 92 6.43 -9.11 0.15
N ALA A 93 5.66 -8.47 1.03
CA ALA A 93 4.52 -7.64 0.64
C ALA A 93 4.94 -6.26 0.10
N MET A 94 6.08 -5.73 0.54
CA MET A 94 6.53 -4.37 0.26
C MET A 94 6.51 -3.98 -1.22
N PRO A 95 6.97 -4.80 -2.21
CA PRO A 95 7.01 -4.39 -3.61
C PRO A 95 5.65 -4.00 -4.20
N THR A 96 4.56 -4.52 -3.65
CA THR A 96 3.18 -4.26 -4.16
C THR A 96 2.54 -3.00 -3.60
N LEU A 97 3.20 -2.32 -2.65
CA LEU A 97 2.62 -1.22 -1.88
C LEU A 97 3.04 0.17 -2.36
N PHE A 98 3.64 0.26 -3.56
CA PHE A 98 4.09 1.52 -4.15
C PHE A 98 3.54 1.74 -5.57
N PRO A 99 2.21 1.63 -5.80
CA PRO A 99 1.65 2.00 -7.09
C PRO A 99 1.87 3.50 -7.35
N ASP A 100 1.92 3.90 -8.60
CA ASP A 100 2.20 5.29 -9.00
C ASP A 100 1.28 6.31 -8.35
N CYS A 101 0.02 5.96 -8.16
CA CYS A 101 -0.97 6.82 -7.51
C CYS A 101 -0.71 7.05 -6.02
N SER A 102 0.14 6.23 -5.36
CA SER A 102 0.48 6.38 -3.94
C SER A 102 1.74 7.23 -3.68
N LYS A 103 2.20 7.97 -4.71
CA LYS A 103 3.26 9.00 -4.60
C LYS A 103 2.82 10.13 -3.69
N THR A 104 1.55 10.45 -3.73
CA THR A 104 0.89 11.46 -2.91
C THR A 104 -0.28 10.83 -2.16
N GLY A 105 -0.62 11.36 -1.01
CA GLY A 105 -1.72 10.89 -0.17
C GLY A 105 -1.45 11.20 1.29
N ASP A 106 -2.44 10.95 2.14
CA ASP A 106 -2.37 11.28 3.55
C ASP A 106 -1.27 10.47 4.26
N HIS A 107 -0.46 11.20 5.03
CA HIS A 107 0.60 10.62 5.86
C HIS A 107 1.68 9.82 5.11
N THR A 108 1.80 9.93 3.77
CA THR A 108 2.89 9.27 3.05
C THR A 108 4.24 9.88 3.42
N THR A 109 5.20 9.02 3.76
CA THR A 109 6.60 9.39 3.96
C THR A 109 7.52 8.73 2.95
N ALA A 110 6.99 8.12 1.89
CA ALA A 110 7.81 7.58 0.81
C ALA A 110 8.46 8.73 0.03
N ALA A 111 9.78 8.66 -0.15
CA ALA A 111 10.51 9.65 -0.94
C ALA A 111 10.28 9.44 -2.44
N PRO A 112 10.36 10.49 -3.28
CA PRO A 112 10.28 10.37 -4.74
C PRO A 112 11.23 9.33 -5.33
N ALA A 113 12.38 9.11 -4.70
CA ALA A 113 13.38 8.12 -5.09
C ALA A 113 12.85 6.69 -5.24
N VAL A 114 11.74 6.33 -4.56
CA VAL A 114 11.09 5.03 -4.72
C VAL A 114 10.68 4.79 -6.18
N TRP A 115 10.18 5.82 -6.85
CA TRP A 115 9.69 5.78 -8.24
C TRP A 115 10.72 6.28 -9.26
N GLU A 116 11.64 7.12 -8.84
CA GLU A 116 12.72 7.63 -9.70
C GLU A 116 13.87 6.63 -9.86
N LYS A 117 14.10 5.79 -8.82
CA LYS A 117 15.15 4.77 -8.77
C LYS A 117 14.59 3.39 -8.44
N PRO A 118 13.64 2.86 -9.24
CA PRO A 118 12.93 1.63 -8.91
C PRO A 118 13.84 0.41 -8.84
N GLY A 119 14.96 0.42 -9.58
CA GLY A 119 15.98 -0.63 -9.52
C GLY A 119 16.67 -0.67 -8.17
N ASP A 120 17.10 0.48 -7.66
CA ASP A 120 17.79 0.62 -6.36
C ASP A 120 16.83 0.27 -5.21
N PHE A 121 15.55 0.68 -5.32
CA PHE A 121 14.53 0.34 -4.33
C PHE A 121 14.28 -1.17 -4.25
N LYS A 122 14.15 -1.83 -5.41
CA LYS A 122 14.02 -3.30 -5.47
C LYS A 122 15.26 -4.02 -4.92
N ALA A 123 16.45 -3.52 -5.23
CA ALA A 123 17.70 -4.07 -4.73
C ALA A 123 17.81 -3.95 -3.19
N ALA A 124 17.36 -2.82 -2.62
CA ALA A 124 17.32 -2.65 -1.16
C ALA A 124 16.38 -3.65 -0.49
N ILE A 125 15.19 -3.89 -1.05
CA ILE A 125 14.25 -4.89 -0.53
C ILE A 125 14.84 -6.30 -0.67
N ALA A 126 15.45 -6.63 -1.80
CA ALA A 126 16.05 -7.94 -2.04
C ALA A 126 17.21 -8.21 -1.06
N LYS A 127 18.05 -7.21 -0.81
CA LYS A 127 19.13 -7.31 0.20
C LYS A 127 18.57 -7.57 1.60
N PHE A 128 17.59 -6.77 2.04
CA PHE A 128 16.93 -6.96 3.32
C PHE A 128 16.34 -8.36 3.47
N THR A 129 15.66 -8.85 2.42
CA THR A 129 15.10 -10.22 2.40
C THR A 129 16.18 -11.30 2.52
N ALA A 130 17.31 -11.13 1.83
CA ALA A 130 18.43 -12.07 1.89
C ALA A 130 19.07 -12.09 3.29
N ASP A 131 19.26 -10.93 3.91
CA ASP A 131 19.86 -10.82 5.25
C ASP A 131 18.92 -11.35 6.34
N ILE A 132 17.60 -11.16 6.20
CA ILE A 132 16.63 -11.82 7.08
C ILE A 132 16.76 -13.36 6.98
N LYS A 133 16.83 -13.88 5.76
CA LYS A 133 16.99 -15.33 5.57
C LYS A 133 18.27 -15.84 6.18
N ALA A 134 19.39 -15.17 5.97
CA ALA A 134 20.68 -15.51 6.59
C ALA A 134 20.60 -15.47 8.13
N ALA A 135 19.89 -14.50 8.68
CA ALA A 135 19.64 -14.39 10.12
C ALA A 135 18.78 -15.55 10.65
N GLN A 136 17.73 -15.95 9.93
CA GLN A 136 16.90 -17.12 10.27
C GLN A 136 17.74 -18.40 10.33
N ASP A 137 18.63 -18.57 9.37
CA ASP A 137 19.45 -19.78 9.24
C ASP A 137 20.59 -19.83 10.28
N SER A 138 21.13 -18.67 10.69
CA SER A 138 22.34 -18.59 11.53
C SER A 138 22.11 -18.28 12.99
N THR A 139 20.95 -17.74 13.39
CA THR A 139 20.71 -17.36 14.80
C THR A 139 20.42 -18.59 15.66
N LYS A 140 21.22 -18.78 16.71
CA LYS A 140 21.12 -19.89 17.66
C LYS A 140 21.25 -19.46 19.11
N ASP A 141 21.80 -18.28 19.36
CA ASP A 141 22.10 -17.72 20.67
C ASP A 141 22.06 -16.19 20.66
N LEU A 142 22.25 -15.55 21.81
CA LEU A 142 22.20 -14.10 21.97
C LEU A 142 23.25 -13.36 21.11
N ASP A 143 24.48 -13.93 20.99
CA ASP A 143 25.57 -13.29 20.23
C ASP A 143 25.27 -13.28 18.73
N SER A 144 24.75 -14.37 18.19
CA SER A 144 24.30 -14.46 16.80
C SER A 144 23.07 -13.57 16.55
N LEU A 145 22.13 -13.48 17.51
CA LEU A 145 21.03 -12.51 17.44
C LEU A 145 21.57 -11.08 17.31
N LYS A 146 22.50 -10.69 18.18
CA LYS A 146 23.10 -9.35 18.20
C LYS A 146 23.78 -9.00 16.89
N SER A 147 24.58 -9.93 16.34
CA SER A 147 25.26 -9.76 15.06
C SER A 147 24.26 -9.58 13.89
N ASN A 148 23.26 -10.47 13.82
CA ASN A 148 22.25 -10.44 12.76
C ASN A 148 21.37 -9.19 12.85
N PHE A 149 20.98 -8.75 14.04
CA PHE A 149 20.23 -7.51 14.24
C PHE A 149 21.02 -6.26 13.84
N GLN A 150 22.34 -6.25 13.99
CA GLN A 150 23.16 -5.16 13.48
C GLN A 150 23.09 -5.08 11.94
N THR A 151 23.13 -6.21 11.25
CA THR A 151 23.03 -6.27 9.78
C THR A 151 21.64 -5.81 9.31
N ILE A 152 20.57 -6.37 9.87
CA ILE A 152 19.20 -6.01 9.56
C ILE A 152 18.94 -4.52 9.87
N GLY A 153 19.46 -4.01 10.99
CA GLY A 153 19.34 -2.60 11.36
C GLY A 153 20.03 -1.64 10.37
N LYS A 154 21.16 -2.05 9.79
CA LYS A 154 21.83 -1.28 8.72
C LYS A 154 20.98 -1.25 7.45
N ASP A 155 20.30 -2.33 7.09
CA ASP A 155 19.41 -2.37 5.93
C ASP A 155 18.21 -1.45 6.15
N CYS A 156 17.58 -1.49 7.32
CA CYS A 156 16.51 -0.56 7.67
C CYS A 156 16.97 0.90 7.55
N GLY A 157 18.14 1.21 8.10
CA GLY A 157 18.69 2.57 8.09
C GLY A 157 19.03 3.07 6.68
N SER A 158 19.71 2.26 5.88
CA SER A 158 20.12 2.64 4.51
C SER A 158 18.94 2.81 3.57
N CYS A 159 17.93 1.91 3.66
CA CYS A 159 16.70 2.03 2.90
C CYS A 159 15.95 3.33 3.27
N HIS A 160 15.75 3.60 4.56
CA HIS A 160 15.07 4.80 5.05
C HIS A 160 15.82 6.08 4.73
N GLN A 161 17.14 6.06 4.69
CA GLN A 161 17.94 7.23 4.29
C GLN A 161 17.66 7.67 2.86
N THR A 162 17.41 6.74 1.95
CA THR A 162 17.22 7.00 0.52
C THR A 162 15.74 7.12 0.13
N PHE A 163 14.90 6.24 0.67
CA PHE A 163 13.53 6.03 0.19
C PHE A 163 12.45 6.54 1.14
N ARG A 164 12.83 7.19 2.25
CA ARG A 164 11.90 7.80 3.19
C ARG A 164 12.22 9.27 3.42
N VAL A 165 11.23 10.16 3.33
CA VAL A 165 11.36 11.54 3.79
C VAL A 165 11.22 11.59 5.31
N LYS A 166 12.00 12.47 5.97
CA LYS A 166 11.83 12.72 7.40
C LYS A 166 10.49 13.42 7.61
N PRO A 167 9.67 13.01 8.58
CA PRO A 167 8.52 13.79 8.98
C PRO A 167 8.99 15.19 9.41
N SER A 168 8.33 16.22 8.90
CA SER A 168 8.51 17.62 9.32
C SER A 168 7.99 17.82 10.73
#